data_cfb33a02ebaac96ba9a1c57982271d57
#
_entry.id   cfb33a02ebaac96ba9a1c57982271d57
#
_cell.length_a   1.000
_cell.length_b   1.000
_cell.length_c   1.000
_cell.angle_alpha   90.00
_cell.angle_beta   90.00
_cell.angle_gamma   90.00
#
_symmetry.space_group_name_H-M   'P 1'
#
loop_
_entity.id
_entity.type
_entity.pdbx_description
1 polymer ?
#
loop_
_entity_poly.entity_id
_entity_poly.type
_entity_poly.pdbx_seq_one_letter_code
_entity_poly.pdbx_strand_id
1 'polypeptide(L)'
;MEMHMQWVDTTDQQCLCVKTYGQPEQTALVLVHGYPDHQAVWEPVIAHLSQDYFVVTYDVRGAGESSIPKKISDYRLARLSQDLEEVVNKVLPNRAFHLAAHDWGSIQSWESVTDPRFKGRILSYSTLSGPCLDHAAFWMREQFQQNKAKFLKQMSKSWYIAMFQLPLV
;
A
#
# COMPACT_ATOMS: atom_id res chain seq x y z
N MET A 1 -10.15 22.94 3.33
CA MET A 1 -9.57 21.68 3.82
C MET A 1 -8.15 21.97 4.27
N GLU A 2 -7.88 21.81 5.54
CA GLU A 2 -6.53 21.99 6.08
C GLU A 2 -5.69 20.73 5.79
N MET A 3 -4.50 20.92 5.24
CA MET A 3 -3.54 19.86 4.93
C MET A 3 -2.28 20.10 5.73
N HIS A 4 -1.82 19.07 6.44
CA HIS A 4 -0.54 19.09 7.13
C HIS A 4 0.41 18.09 6.47
N MET A 5 1.63 18.52 6.18
CA MET A 5 2.69 17.67 5.66
C MET A 5 3.74 17.47 6.73
N GLN A 6 4.22 16.24 6.85
CA GLN A 6 5.31 15.89 7.77
C GLN A 6 6.17 14.76 7.19
N TRP A 7 7.35 14.61 7.73
CA TRP A 7 8.29 13.55 7.38
C TRP A 7 8.34 12.49 8.47
N VAL A 8 8.41 11.24 8.05
CA VAL A 8 8.57 10.10 8.94
C VAL A 8 9.85 9.38 8.56
N ASP A 9 10.82 9.43 9.48
CA ASP A 9 12.07 8.70 9.33
C ASP A 9 11.85 7.24 9.74
N THR A 10 12.25 6.32 8.87
CA THR A 10 12.14 4.89 9.10
C THR A 10 13.39 4.34 9.81
N THR A 11 13.24 3.19 10.46
CA THR A 11 14.34 2.51 11.15
C THR A 11 15.49 2.11 10.22
N ASP A 12 15.22 1.95 8.92
CA ASP A 12 16.23 1.67 7.89
C ASP A 12 16.70 2.94 7.15
N GLN A 13 16.52 4.11 7.78
CA GLN A 13 17.04 5.41 7.31
C GLN A 13 16.40 5.91 5.99
N GLN A 14 15.18 5.51 5.71
CA GLN A 14 14.38 6.16 4.68
C GLN A 14 13.56 7.29 5.32
N CYS A 15 13.18 8.26 4.50
CA CYS A 15 12.33 9.37 4.91
C CYS A 15 11.07 9.36 4.04
N LEU A 16 9.90 9.28 4.67
CA LEU A 16 8.62 9.18 3.97
C LEU A 16 7.85 10.50 4.08
N CYS A 17 7.37 11.00 2.96
CA CYS A 17 6.50 12.17 2.91
C CYS A 17 5.07 11.76 3.24
N VAL A 18 4.54 12.30 4.33
CA VAL A 18 3.19 12.00 4.83
C VAL A 18 2.35 13.26 4.82
N LYS A 19 1.12 13.16 4.34
CA LYS A 19 0.12 14.23 4.38
C LYS A 19 -1.10 13.78 5.18
N THR A 20 -1.68 14.69 5.94
CA THR A 20 -2.92 14.44 6.69
C THR A 20 -3.96 15.50 6.37
N TYR A 21 -5.23 15.12 6.43
CA TYR A 21 -6.37 15.95 6.08
C TYR A 21 -7.55 15.66 7.02
N GLY A 22 -8.38 16.66 7.27
CA GLY A 22 -9.52 16.53 8.19
C GLY A 22 -9.14 16.80 9.64
N GLN A 23 -10.04 16.49 10.56
CA GLN A 23 -9.86 16.75 11.99
C GLN A 23 -9.22 15.53 12.67
N PRO A 24 -8.19 15.72 13.51
CA PRO A 24 -7.47 14.62 14.15
C PRO A 24 -8.36 13.70 15.00
N GLU A 25 -9.49 14.18 15.50
CA GLU A 25 -10.42 13.43 16.35
C GLU A 25 -11.31 12.47 15.55
N GLN A 26 -11.44 12.68 14.25
CA GLN A 26 -12.25 11.83 13.37
C GLN A 26 -11.65 10.42 13.25
N THR A 27 -12.48 9.48 12.81
CA THR A 27 -12.02 8.11 12.50
C THR A 27 -10.90 8.14 11.47
N ALA A 28 -9.80 7.48 11.75
CA ALA A 28 -8.64 7.50 10.86
C ALA A 28 -8.83 6.60 9.63
N LEU A 29 -8.45 7.12 8.47
CA LEU A 29 -8.42 6.41 7.18
C LEU A 29 -7.05 6.59 6.54
N VAL A 30 -6.32 5.49 6.35
CA VAL A 30 -5.01 5.48 5.69
C VAL A 30 -5.18 5.05 4.24
N LEU A 31 -4.61 5.83 3.31
CA LEU A 31 -4.69 5.58 1.87
C LEU A 31 -3.29 5.26 1.31
N VAL A 32 -3.13 4.11 0.65
CA VAL A 32 -1.85 3.67 0.08
C VAL A 32 -1.96 3.59 -1.44
N HIS A 33 -1.15 4.40 -2.12
CA HIS A 33 -1.09 4.46 -3.59
C HIS A 33 -0.30 3.30 -4.19
N GLY A 34 -0.43 3.10 -5.51
CA GLY A 34 0.29 2.10 -6.27
C GLY A 34 1.35 2.67 -7.22
N TYR A 35 1.77 1.87 -8.17
CA TYR A 35 2.75 2.22 -9.19
C TYR A 35 2.05 2.54 -10.52
N PRO A 36 2.50 3.54 -11.27
CA PRO A 36 3.64 4.44 -11.04
C PRO A 36 3.27 5.74 -10.28
N ASP A 37 2.14 5.73 -9.57
CA ASP A 37 1.58 6.89 -8.89
C ASP A 37 2.38 7.33 -7.65
N HIS A 38 1.89 8.38 -7.01
CA HIS A 38 2.26 8.86 -5.69
C HIS A 38 0.99 9.32 -4.95
N GLN A 39 1.10 9.79 -3.70
CA GLN A 39 -0.08 10.09 -2.86
C GLN A 39 -1.08 11.07 -3.46
N ALA A 40 -0.70 11.91 -4.44
CA ALA A 40 -1.60 12.84 -5.10
C ALA A 40 -2.71 12.14 -5.91
N VAL A 41 -2.59 10.85 -6.25
CA VAL A 41 -3.66 10.08 -6.89
C VAL A 41 -4.95 10.09 -6.07
N TRP A 42 -4.86 10.32 -4.76
CA TRP A 42 -5.99 10.38 -3.86
C TRP A 42 -6.67 11.75 -3.77
N GLU A 43 -6.05 12.82 -4.29
CA GLU A 43 -6.58 14.20 -4.20
C GLU A 43 -8.04 14.34 -4.63
N PRO A 44 -8.51 13.68 -5.73
CA PRO A 44 -9.91 13.80 -6.14
C PRO A 44 -10.93 13.31 -5.10
N VAL A 45 -10.54 12.36 -4.25
CA VAL A 45 -11.44 11.77 -3.23
C VAL A 45 -11.22 12.34 -1.83
N ILE A 46 -10.03 12.90 -1.55
CA ILE A 46 -9.70 13.45 -0.23
C ILE A 46 -10.68 14.55 0.19
N ALA A 47 -11.09 15.43 -0.72
CA ALA A 47 -12.02 16.51 -0.41
C ALA A 47 -13.37 16.01 0.15
N HIS A 48 -13.80 14.83 -0.26
CA HIS A 48 -15.01 14.19 0.26
C HIS A 48 -14.70 13.39 1.53
N LEU A 49 -13.65 12.59 1.53
CA LEU A 49 -13.31 11.71 2.65
C LEU A 49 -12.93 12.49 3.91
N SER A 50 -12.25 13.62 3.78
CA SER A 50 -11.82 14.45 4.92
C SER A 50 -12.94 15.19 5.65
N GLN A 51 -14.18 15.11 5.15
CA GLN A 51 -15.36 15.62 5.86
C GLN A 51 -15.71 14.70 7.04
N ASP A 52 -15.52 13.39 6.91
CA ASP A 52 -15.93 12.37 7.87
C ASP A 52 -14.74 11.63 8.50
N TYR A 53 -13.56 11.69 7.86
CA TYR A 53 -12.37 10.94 8.28
C TYR A 53 -11.16 11.84 8.47
N PHE A 54 -10.32 11.48 9.43
CA PHE A 54 -8.94 11.94 9.46
C PHE A 54 -8.13 11.11 8.46
N VAL A 55 -7.89 11.67 7.27
CA VAL A 55 -7.24 10.97 6.16
C VAL A 55 -5.73 11.11 6.28
N VAL A 56 -5.03 10.00 6.20
CA VAL A 56 -3.56 9.92 6.16
C VAL A 56 -3.15 9.34 4.81
N THR A 57 -2.29 10.03 4.09
CA THR A 57 -1.65 9.54 2.86
C THR A 57 -0.14 9.62 3.02
N TYR A 58 0.59 8.80 2.29
CA TYR A 58 2.05 8.93 2.22
C TYR A 58 2.56 8.47 0.86
N ASP A 59 3.67 9.03 0.44
CA ASP A 59 4.42 8.50 -0.69
C ASP A 59 5.16 7.25 -0.24
N VAL A 60 4.87 6.11 -0.88
CA VAL A 60 5.61 4.87 -0.66
C VAL A 60 7.08 5.10 -1.01
N ARG A 61 8.01 4.44 -0.30
CA ARG A 61 9.44 4.53 -0.63
C ARG A 61 9.69 4.35 -2.13
N GLY A 62 10.49 5.22 -2.72
CA GLY A 62 10.77 5.24 -4.15
C GLY A 62 9.75 6.01 -4.99
N ALA A 63 8.72 6.59 -4.38
CA ALA A 63 7.71 7.39 -5.07
C ALA A 63 7.62 8.81 -4.52
N GLY A 64 7.12 9.73 -5.33
CA GLY A 64 6.83 11.11 -4.96
C GLY A 64 8.02 11.81 -4.31
N GLU A 65 7.82 12.34 -3.11
CA GLU A 65 8.83 13.06 -2.34
C GLU A 65 9.58 12.14 -1.34
N SER A 66 9.17 10.88 -1.19
CA SER A 66 9.84 9.93 -0.30
C SER A 66 11.21 9.50 -0.81
N SER A 67 12.07 9.05 0.11
CA SER A 67 13.40 8.53 -0.22
C SER A 67 13.35 7.39 -1.24
N ILE A 68 14.36 7.35 -2.11
CA ILE A 68 14.55 6.31 -3.12
C ILE A 68 15.64 5.34 -2.65
N PRO A 69 15.30 4.16 -2.12
CA PRO A 69 16.27 3.15 -1.75
C PRO A 69 17.11 2.69 -2.94
N LYS A 70 18.41 2.44 -2.69
CA LYS A 70 19.35 2.03 -3.75
C LYS A 70 19.28 0.54 -4.09
N LYS A 71 18.80 -0.29 -3.16
CA LYS A 71 18.81 -1.74 -3.31
C LYS A 71 17.38 -2.25 -3.59
N ILE A 72 17.22 -3.15 -4.54
CA ILE A 72 15.94 -3.81 -4.83
C ILE A 72 15.40 -4.54 -3.58
N SER A 73 16.29 -5.07 -2.73
CA SER A 73 15.90 -5.73 -1.49
C SER A 73 15.13 -4.84 -0.52
N ASP A 74 15.28 -3.52 -0.64
CA ASP A 74 14.64 -2.56 0.24
C ASP A 74 13.16 -2.30 -0.13
N TYR A 75 12.72 -2.86 -1.27
CA TYR A 75 11.32 -2.83 -1.73
C TYR A 75 10.55 -4.13 -1.43
N ARG A 76 11.07 -5.01 -0.57
CA ARG A 76 10.33 -6.21 -0.16
C ARG A 76 9.07 -5.86 0.62
N LEU A 77 8.00 -6.64 0.45
CA LEU A 77 6.71 -6.41 1.10
C LEU A 77 6.84 -6.19 2.61
N ALA A 78 7.67 -6.96 3.29
CA ALA A 78 7.93 -6.80 4.71
C ALA A 78 8.51 -5.42 5.07
N ARG A 79 9.32 -4.79 4.19
CA ARG A 79 9.81 -3.41 4.38
C ARG A 79 8.72 -2.38 4.15
N LEU A 80 7.89 -2.59 3.13
CA LEU A 80 6.76 -1.71 2.84
C LEU A 80 5.69 -1.79 3.95
N SER A 81 5.50 -2.98 4.54
CA SER A 81 4.64 -3.15 5.72
C SER A 81 5.24 -2.44 6.96
N GLN A 82 6.55 -2.47 7.13
CA GLN A 82 7.24 -1.73 8.19
C GLN A 82 7.09 -0.22 8.01
N ASP A 83 7.17 0.30 6.78
CA ASP A 83 6.90 1.72 6.49
C ASP A 83 5.49 2.13 6.94
N LEU A 84 4.48 1.34 6.60
CA LEU A 84 3.12 1.61 7.04
C LEU A 84 3.04 1.65 8.57
N GLU A 85 3.70 0.69 9.26
CA GLU A 85 3.75 0.66 10.73
C GLU A 85 4.36 1.95 11.30
N GLU A 86 5.48 2.40 10.76
CA GLU A 86 6.18 3.58 11.24
C GLU A 86 5.36 4.86 10.98
N VAL A 87 4.74 4.97 9.81
CA VAL A 87 3.81 6.06 9.49
C VAL A 87 2.65 6.10 10.48
N VAL A 88 1.95 4.98 10.70
CA VAL A 88 0.79 4.97 11.60
C VAL A 88 1.17 5.08 13.08
N ASN A 89 2.36 4.66 13.47
CA ASN A 89 2.86 4.87 14.83
C ASN A 89 3.17 6.34 15.09
N LYS A 90 3.67 7.05 14.10
CA LYS A 90 3.98 8.49 14.20
C LYS A 90 2.73 9.36 14.15
N VAL A 91 1.80 9.07 13.21
CA VAL A 91 0.66 9.94 12.92
C VAL A 91 -0.59 9.56 13.72
N LEU A 92 -0.75 8.28 14.03
CA LEU A 92 -1.90 7.68 14.71
C LEU A 92 -1.45 6.88 15.94
N PRO A 93 -0.75 7.48 16.91
CA PRO A 93 -0.22 6.72 18.05
C PRO A 93 -1.37 6.03 18.80
N ASN A 94 -1.28 4.69 18.90
CA ASN A 94 -2.27 3.83 19.59
C ASN A 94 -3.71 3.92 19.06
N ARG A 95 -3.92 4.45 17.85
CA ARG A 95 -5.26 4.53 17.23
C ARG A 95 -5.47 3.41 16.23
N ALA A 96 -6.70 2.90 16.20
CA ALA A 96 -7.17 2.04 15.12
C ALA A 96 -7.56 2.89 13.90
N PHE A 97 -7.49 2.29 12.70
CA PHE A 97 -7.73 2.97 11.44
C PHE A 97 -8.34 2.04 10.40
N HIS A 98 -9.04 2.61 9.44
CA HIS A 98 -9.40 1.95 8.19
C HIS A 98 -8.26 2.07 7.21
N LEU A 99 -8.04 1.04 6.40
CA LEU A 99 -7.01 1.00 5.37
C LEU A 99 -7.67 0.87 4.00
N ALA A 100 -7.33 1.75 3.06
CA ALA A 100 -7.72 1.59 1.67
C ALA A 100 -6.48 1.73 0.79
N ALA A 101 -6.39 0.89 -0.24
CA ALA A 101 -5.22 0.85 -1.07
C ALA A 101 -5.56 0.50 -2.52
N HIS A 102 -4.75 0.96 -3.46
CA HIS A 102 -4.94 0.78 -4.89
C HIS A 102 -3.69 0.19 -5.53
N ASP A 103 -3.86 -0.71 -6.51
CA ASP A 103 -2.82 -1.31 -7.35
C ASP A 103 -1.69 -1.95 -6.51
N TRP A 104 -0.41 -1.62 -6.72
CA TRP A 104 0.70 -2.11 -5.91
C TRP A 104 0.58 -1.75 -4.42
N GLY A 105 -0.07 -0.62 -4.10
CA GLY A 105 -0.42 -0.27 -2.73
C GLY A 105 -1.34 -1.31 -2.09
N SER A 106 -2.30 -1.84 -2.86
CA SER A 106 -3.14 -2.96 -2.40
C SER A 106 -2.32 -4.22 -2.19
N ILE A 107 -1.45 -4.56 -3.13
CA ILE A 107 -0.63 -5.78 -3.01
C ILE A 107 0.23 -5.74 -1.75
N GLN A 108 0.93 -4.64 -1.50
CA GLN A 108 1.80 -4.50 -0.32
C GLN A 108 1.02 -4.45 1.01
N SER A 109 -0.17 -3.86 1.00
CA SER A 109 -0.99 -3.74 2.20
C SER A 109 -1.53 -5.08 2.71
N TRP A 110 -1.63 -6.12 1.87
CA TRP A 110 -1.97 -7.47 2.32
C TRP A 110 -0.95 -8.02 3.32
N GLU A 111 0.33 -7.69 3.19
CA GLU A 111 1.36 -8.03 4.17
C GLU A 111 1.01 -7.45 5.55
N SER A 112 0.63 -6.17 5.60
CA SER A 112 0.26 -5.49 6.86
C SER A 112 -1.04 -6.03 7.45
N VAL A 113 -2.04 -6.33 6.62
CA VAL A 113 -3.34 -6.86 7.08
C VAL A 113 -3.21 -8.22 7.75
N THR A 114 -2.25 -9.02 7.32
CA THR A 114 -1.99 -10.36 7.87
C THR A 114 -0.92 -10.37 8.96
N ASP A 115 -0.23 -9.27 9.19
CA ASP A 115 0.83 -9.14 10.17
C ASP A 115 0.27 -8.96 11.60
N PRO A 116 0.70 -9.78 12.58
CA PRO A 116 0.30 -9.65 13.97
C PRO A 116 0.54 -8.26 14.60
N ARG A 117 1.51 -7.49 14.09
CA ARG A 117 1.82 -6.12 14.56
C ARG A 117 0.63 -5.16 14.40
N PHE A 118 -0.22 -5.40 13.42
CA PHE A 118 -1.41 -4.59 13.17
C PHE A 118 -2.69 -5.16 13.80
N LYS A 119 -2.58 -6.24 14.57
CA LYS A 119 -3.76 -6.85 15.21
C LYS A 119 -4.50 -5.84 16.09
N GLY A 120 -5.78 -5.64 15.80
CA GLY A 120 -6.64 -4.69 16.51
C GLY A 120 -6.44 -3.23 16.11
N ARG A 121 -5.49 -2.93 15.20
CA ARG A 121 -5.28 -1.58 14.66
C ARG A 121 -5.99 -1.35 13.32
N ILE A 122 -5.91 -2.31 12.40
CA ILE A 122 -6.65 -2.24 11.13
C ILE A 122 -8.09 -2.70 11.38
N LEU A 123 -9.04 -1.76 11.28
CA LEU A 123 -10.48 -2.00 11.47
C LEU A 123 -11.13 -2.63 10.25
N SER A 124 -10.73 -2.20 9.07
CA SER A 124 -11.16 -2.75 7.80
C SER A 124 -10.11 -2.50 6.73
N TYR A 125 -10.16 -3.30 5.67
CA TYR A 125 -9.28 -3.15 4.53
C TYR A 125 -10.09 -3.13 3.23
N SER A 126 -9.97 -2.03 2.46
CA SER A 126 -10.54 -1.87 1.12
C SER A 126 -9.42 -1.97 0.08
N THR A 127 -9.42 -3.05 -0.69
CA THR A 127 -8.43 -3.29 -1.75
C THR A 127 -9.03 -3.00 -3.12
N LEU A 128 -8.33 -2.20 -3.92
CA LEU A 128 -8.71 -1.84 -5.28
C LEU A 128 -7.62 -2.29 -6.24
N SER A 129 -7.97 -3.20 -7.15
CA SER A 129 -7.11 -3.69 -8.25
C SER A 129 -5.81 -4.40 -7.81
N GLY A 130 -5.68 -4.84 -6.57
CA GLY A 130 -4.49 -5.52 -6.05
C GLY A 130 -4.84 -6.80 -5.28
N PRO A 131 -4.61 -8.01 -5.86
CA PRO A 131 -4.90 -9.26 -5.18
C PRO A 131 -3.88 -9.56 -4.08
N CYS A 132 -4.29 -10.39 -3.11
CA CYS A 132 -3.33 -11.06 -2.23
C CYS A 132 -2.49 -12.04 -3.06
N LEU A 133 -1.15 -11.87 -3.06
CA LEU A 133 -0.24 -12.71 -3.87
C LEU A 133 -0.27 -14.18 -3.46
N ASP A 134 -0.43 -14.48 -2.16
CA ASP A 134 -0.52 -15.86 -1.69
C ASP A 134 -1.76 -16.56 -2.22
N HIS A 135 -2.91 -15.89 -2.20
CA HIS A 135 -4.14 -16.42 -2.78
C HIS A 135 -4.04 -16.57 -4.29
N ALA A 136 -3.42 -15.61 -4.97
CA ALA A 136 -3.20 -15.70 -6.42
C ALA A 136 -2.27 -16.90 -6.75
N ALA A 137 -1.18 -17.07 -6.00
CA ALA A 137 -0.25 -18.19 -6.16
C ALA A 137 -0.90 -19.55 -5.82
N PHE A 138 -1.74 -19.61 -4.78
CA PHE A 138 -2.52 -20.79 -4.44
C PHE A 138 -3.46 -21.16 -5.58
N TRP A 139 -4.28 -20.22 -6.06
CA TRP A 139 -5.18 -20.42 -7.18
C TRP A 139 -4.45 -20.88 -8.45
N MET A 140 -3.31 -20.27 -8.78
CA MET A 140 -2.51 -20.65 -9.94
C MET A 140 -2.01 -22.10 -9.83
N ARG A 141 -1.55 -22.54 -8.66
CA ARG A 141 -1.14 -23.93 -8.42
C ARG A 141 -2.30 -24.92 -8.58
N GLU A 142 -3.46 -24.59 -8.04
CA GLU A 142 -4.66 -25.43 -8.23
C GLU A 142 -5.06 -25.54 -9.70
N GLN A 143 -5.11 -24.41 -10.43
CA GLN A 143 -5.47 -24.44 -11.85
C GLN A 143 -4.43 -25.20 -12.70
N PHE A 144 -3.16 -25.09 -12.38
CA PHE A 144 -2.12 -25.88 -13.06
C PHE A 144 -2.37 -27.39 -12.93
N GLN A 145 -2.85 -27.85 -11.78
CA GLN A 145 -3.14 -29.26 -11.52
C GLN A 145 -4.52 -29.70 -12.08
N GLN A 146 -5.55 -28.87 -11.89
CA GLN A 146 -6.93 -29.26 -12.14
C GLN A 146 -7.47 -28.80 -13.50
N ASN A 147 -7.01 -27.64 -14.02
CA ASN A 147 -7.53 -27.05 -15.25
C ASN A 147 -6.48 -26.21 -15.99
N LYS A 148 -5.63 -26.92 -16.75
CA LYS A 148 -4.54 -26.30 -17.52
C LYS A 148 -5.01 -25.21 -18.48
N ALA A 149 -6.23 -25.31 -19.04
CA ALA A 149 -6.76 -24.28 -19.93
C ALA A 149 -7.00 -22.96 -19.22
N LYS A 150 -7.58 -23.00 -17.99
CA LYS A 150 -7.74 -21.79 -17.16
C LYS A 150 -6.40 -21.21 -16.74
N PHE A 151 -5.45 -22.07 -16.37
CA PHE A 151 -4.09 -21.64 -16.05
C PHE A 151 -3.45 -20.88 -17.21
N LEU A 152 -3.43 -21.48 -18.42
CA LEU A 152 -2.85 -20.85 -19.61
C LEU A 152 -3.56 -19.55 -19.99
N LYS A 153 -4.89 -19.51 -19.87
CA LYS A 153 -5.68 -18.28 -20.09
C LYS A 153 -5.28 -17.17 -19.11
N GLN A 154 -5.03 -17.49 -17.84
CA GLN A 154 -4.56 -16.49 -16.88
C GLN A 154 -3.13 -16.04 -17.19
N MET A 155 -2.24 -16.96 -17.51
CA MET A 155 -0.87 -16.62 -17.90
C MET A 155 -0.84 -15.67 -19.10
N SER A 156 -1.68 -15.92 -20.13
CA SER A 156 -1.77 -15.03 -21.28
C SER A 156 -2.28 -13.65 -20.95
N LYS A 157 -3.12 -13.46 -19.92
CA LYS A 157 -3.58 -12.17 -19.45
C LYS A 157 -2.53 -11.43 -18.59
N SER A 158 -1.65 -12.20 -17.94
CA SER A 158 -0.63 -11.68 -17.03
C SER A 158 0.74 -11.48 -17.70
N TRP A 159 0.82 -11.56 -19.04
CA TRP A 159 2.08 -11.45 -19.79
C TRP A 159 2.86 -10.16 -19.50
N TYR A 160 2.13 -9.07 -19.25
CA TYR A 160 2.72 -7.76 -18.96
C TYR A 160 3.55 -7.75 -17.66
N ILE A 161 3.24 -8.63 -16.69
CA ILE A 161 4.02 -8.75 -15.45
C ILE A 161 5.46 -9.21 -15.77
N ALA A 162 5.60 -10.14 -16.74
CA ALA A 162 6.92 -10.58 -17.19
C ALA A 162 7.70 -9.44 -17.86
N MET A 163 7.01 -8.53 -18.54
CA MET A 163 7.62 -7.35 -19.19
C MET A 163 8.26 -6.41 -18.15
N PHE A 164 7.64 -6.22 -16.98
CA PHE A 164 8.21 -5.42 -15.88
C PHE A 164 9.45 -6.06 -15.23
N GLN A 165 9.71 -7.35 -15.47
CA GLN A 165 10.91 -8.05 -14.98
C GLN A 165 12.10 -7.92 -15.94
N LEU A 166 11.90 -7.40 -17.16
CA LEU A 166 12.98 -7.20 -18.11
C LEU A 166 13.82 -5.99 -17.66
N PRO A 167 15.15 -6.12 -17.58
CA PRO A 167 15.99 -4.96 -17.35
C PRO A 167 15.80 -3.99 -18.51
N LEU A 168 15.20 -2.84 -18.24
CA LEU A 168 15.18 -1.74 -19.17
C LEU A 168 16.62 -1.21 -19.25
N VAL A 169 17.28 -1.48 -20.38
CA VAL A 169 18.62 -0.96 -20.70
C VAL A 169 18.55 0.54 -20.94
#